data_143c90617732d75c4fc3d8aac99d3cda
#
_entry.id   143c90617732d75c4fc3d8aac99d3cda
#
_cell.length_a   1.000
_cell.length_b   1.000
_cell.length_c   1.000
_cell.angle_alpha   90.00
_cell.angle_beta   90.00
_cell.angle_gamma   90.00
#
_symmetry.space_group_name_H-M   'P 1'
#
loop_
_entity.id
_entity.type
_entity.pdbx_description
1 polymer ?
#
loop_
_entity_poly.entity_id
_entity_poly.type
_entity_poly.pdbx_seq_one_letter_code
_entity_poly.pdbx_strand_id
1 'polypeptide(L)'
;MKKFLALIIAVVLAVSGLSVISITANAATIFISGNYEYTVNSDDTVNIAGYKGIATDITIPSQILNKNVVKISANSFYNNSTLTSVKIPNTIKVVGSMAFHNCTKLSKVTLSSNLTKIGYNAFEGTTALTTITIPKTLTNSDYSIFRNSGLKTAIIENGATAVPAALFSDANNLTKVTIPNTVKKIGVSAFSNCTKLSSITLPNTLTELGYNAFGGTTALTAITIPKTVTTAGNNVFNGSALKSATIEKGATAVADNLFCYAKNLTKVTIPNTVKKVGSMSFYGCKSLSSVTLPNTLTEIGYSAFNGTTA
;
A
#
# COMPACT_ATOMS: atom_id res chain seq x y z
N MET A 1 -20.79 -23.65 -32.77
CA MET A 1 -19.84 -24.41 -31.96
C MET A 1 -19.69 -23.94 -30.50
N LYS A 2 -19.43 -22.65 -30.19
CA LYS A 2 -19.28 -22.19 -28.78
C LYS A 2 -20.52 -22.40 -27.88
N LYS A 3 -21.74 -22.24 -28.41
CA LYS A 3 -22.99 -22.49 -27.64
C LYS A 3 -23.25 -23.97 -27.38
N PHE A 4 -22.81 -24.85 -28.26
CA PHE A 4 -22.94 -26.32 -28.08
C PHE A 4 -21.95 -26.85 -27.06
N LEU A 5 -20.73 -26.28 -27.00
CA LEU A 5 -19.73 -26.67 -26.01
C LEU A 5 -20.14 -26.25 -24.58
N ALA A 6 -20.77 -25.08 -24.43
CA ALA A 6 -21.29 -24.63 -23.13
C ALA A 6 -22.45 -25.53 -22.62
N LEU A 7 -23.29 -26.02 -23.51
CA LEU A 7 -24.37 -26.93 -23.17
C LEU A 7 -23.89 -28.32 -22.77
N ILE A 8 -22.84 -28.85 -23.44
CA ILE A 8 -22.24 -30.15 -23.10
C ILE A 8 -21.53 -30.08 -21.74
N ILE A 9 -20.83 -28.96 -21.44
CA ILE A 9 -20.22 -28.76 -20.11
C ILE A 9 -21.28 -28.65 -19.03
N ALA A 10 -22.41 -28.00 -19.27
CA ALA A 10 -23.52 -27.92 -18.31
C ALA A 10 -24.12 -29.30 -17.99
N VAL A 11 -24.26 -30.19 -18.99
CA VAL A 11 -24.82 -31.54 -18.80
C VAL A 11 -23.83 -32.46 -18.04
N VAL A 12 -22.53 -32.38 -18.32
CA VAL A 12 -21.51 -33.19 -17.63
C VAL A 12 -21.34 -32.72 -16.17
N LEU A 13 -21.51 -31.42 -15.88
CA LEU A 13 -21.41 -30.87 -14.53
C LEU A 13 -22.65 -31.20 -13.66
N ALA A 14 -23.83 -31.31 -14.26
CA ALA A 14 -25.05 -31.71 -13.55
C ALA A 14 -24.99 -33.15 -12.98
N VAL A 15 -24.25 -34.04 -13.62
CA VAL A 15 -24.03 -35.42 -13.15
C VAL A 15 -23.05 -35.47 -11.97
N SER A 16 -22.18 -34.46 -11.80
CA SER A 16 -21.18 -34.40 -10.72
C SER A 16 -21.63 -33.62 -9.48
N GLY A 17 -22.92 -33.23 -9.38
CA GLY A 17 -23.44 -32.42 -8.26
C GLY A 17 -22.98 -30.96 -8.23
N LEU A 18 -22.40 -30.46 -9.31
CA LEU A 18 -22.02 -29.06 -9.48
C LEU A 18 -23.19 -28.28 -10.11
N SER A 19 -23.66 -27.22 -9.41
CA SER A 19 -24.65 -26.30 -9.99
C SER A 19 -23.97 -25.22 -10.82
N VAL A 20 -24.40 -25.08 -12.09
CA VAL A 20 -23.97 -24.02 -13.00
C VAL A 20 -25.05 -22.93 -13.05
N ILE A 21 -24.70 -21.73 -12.63
CA ILE A 21 -25.55 -20.54 -12.85
C ILE A 21 -24.94 -19.75 -14.01
N SER A 22 -25.61 -19.75 -15.17
CA SER A 22 -25.22 -18.92 -16.32
C SER A 22 -25.89 -17.57 -16.22
N ILE A 23 -25.09 -16.49 -16.13
CA ILE A 23 -25.58 -15.11 -16.19
C ILE A 23 -24.91 -14.41 -17.39
N THR A 24 -25.72 -14.07 -18.39
CA THR A 24 -25.53 -13.16 -19.53
C THR A 24 -24.19 -13.13 -20.31
N ALA A 25 -24.29 -12.82 -21.59
CA ALA A 25 -23.33 -13.00 -22.69
C ALA A 25 -21.95 -12.30 -22.59
N ASN A 26 -21.62 -11.62 -21.48
CA ASN A 26 -20.32 -10.98 -21.23
C ASN A 26 -19.79 -11.21 -19.81
N ALA A 27 -20.44 -11.97 -18.96
CA ALA A 27 -19.96 -12.30 -17.63
C ALA A 27 -19.22 -13.66 -17.66
N ALA A 28 -18.10 -13.77 -16.95
CA ALA A 28 -17.41 -15.03 -16.77
C ALA A 28 -18.37 -16.04 -16.10
N THR A 29 -18.38 -17.30 -16.58
CA THR A 29 -19.20 -18.35 -15.98
C THR A 29 -18.74 -18.60 -14.55
N ILE A 30 -19.68 -18.50 -13.60
CA ILE A 30 -19.41 -18.77 -12.19
C ILE A 30 -19.77 -20.23 -11.90
N PHE A 31 -18.86 -20.94 -11.26
CA PHE A 31 -19.00 -22.28 -10.77
C PHE A 31 -19.00 -22.28 -9.24
N ILE A 32 -19.53 -23.33 -8.62
CA ILE A 32 -19.58 -23.49 -7.17
C ILE A 32 -18.85 -24.77 -6.76
N SER A 33 -17.98 -24.68 -5.75
CA SER A 33 -17.35 -25.81 -5.08
C SER A 33 -17.36 -25.57 -3.57
N GLY A 34 -18.12 -26.37 -2.84
CA GLY A 34 -18.38 -26.15 -1.42
C GLY A 34 -18.95 -24.74 -1.18
N ASN A 35 -18.28 -23.96 -0.35
CA ASN A 35 -18.70 -22.58 -0.03
C ASN A 35 -18.11 -21.52 -0.98
N TYR A 36 -17.33 -21.91 -2.01
CA TYR A 36 -16.67 -20.98 -2.91
C TYR A 36 -17.35 -20.88 -4.27
N GLU A 37 -17.60 -19.67 -4.69
CA GLU A 37 -17.88 -19.33 -6.09
C GLU A 37 -16.53 -19.05 -6.77
N TYR A 38 -16.33 -19.58 -7.98
CA TYR A 38 -15.08 -19.41 -8.73
C TYR A 38 -15.29 -19.31 -10.22
N THR A 39 -14.31 -18.76 -10.92
CA THR A 39 -14.21 -18.71 -12.39
C THR A 39 -12.99 -19.46 -12.84
N VAL A 40 -13.05 -20.03 -14.06
CA VAL A 40 -11.92 -20.73 -14.70
C VAL A 40 -11.28 -19.82 -15.72
N ASN A 41 -9.96 -19.68 -15.64
CA ASN A 41 -9.16 -18.92 -16.59
C ASN A 41 -8.83 -19.75 -17.86
N SER A 42 -8.36 -19.09 -18.90
CA SER A 42 -7.95 -19.76 -20.16
C SER A 42 -6.74 -20.69 -20.00
N ASP A 43 -5.92 -20.48 -18.95
CA ASP A 43 -4.76 -21.30 -18.60
C ASP A 43 -5.08 -22.42 -17.59
N ASP A 44 -6.35 -22.73 -17.45
CA ASP A 44 -6.89 -23.76 -16.52
C ASP A 44 -6.70 -23.46 -15.03
N THR A 45 -6.24 -22.27 -14.64
CA THR A 45 -6.25 -21.81 -13.26
C THR A 45 -7.63 -21.26 -12.87
N VAL A 46 -7.87 -21.02 -11.57
CA VAL A 46 -9.15 -20.52 -11.09
C VAL A 46 -8.98 -19.26 -10.23
N ASN A 47 -10.02 -18.43 -10.23
CA ASN A 47 -10.12 -17.27 -9.34
C ASN A 47 -11.31 -17.47 -8.40
N ILE A 48 -11.14 -17.16 -7.11
CA ILE A 48 -12.27 -17.04 -6.18
C ILE A 48 -13.10 -15.84 -6.62
N ALA A 49 -14.39 -16.07 -6.88
CA ALA A 49 -15.36 -15.04 -7.26
C ALA A 49 -16.28 -14.64 -6.12
N GLY A 50 -16.50 -15.57 -5.15
CA GLY A 50 -17.34 -15.31 -3.99
C GLY A 50 -17.18 -16.37 -2.90
N TYR A 51 -17.73 -16.06 -1.72
CA TYR A 51 -17.78 -16.97 -0.57
C TYR A 51 -19.18 -16.90 0.09
N LYS A 52 -19.83 -18.04 0.18
CA LYS A 52 -21.19 -18.20 0.75
C LYS A 52 -21.21 -18.90 2.10
N GLY A 53 -20.04 -19.31 2.61
CA GLY A 53 -19.95 -19.97 3.91
C GLY A 53 -20.15 -19.01 5.07
N ILE A 54 -20.41 -19.59 6.24
CA ILE A 54 -20.61 -18.87 7.52
C ILE A 54 -19.43 -19.07 8.48
N ALA A 55 -18.39 -19.79 8.07
CA ALA A 55 -17.21 -20.00 8.91
C ALA A 55 -16.52 -18.69 9.26
N THR A 56 -16.06 -18.58 10.50
CA THR A 56 -15.38 -17.39 11.02
C THR A 56 -13.89 -17.40 10.71
N ASP A 57 -13.29 -18.59 10.65
CA ASP A 57 -11.88 -18.83 10.32
C ASP A 57 -11.79 -19.65 9.05
N ILE A 58 -11.11 -19.14 8.04
CA ILE A 58 -10.94 -19.84 6.78
C ILE A 58 -9.48 -19.85 6.31
N THR A 59 -9.10 -20.98 5.72
CA THR A 59 -7.94 -21.02 4.80
C THR A 59 -8.51 -21.15 3.39
N ILE A 60 -8.23 -20.15 2.55
CA ILE A 60 -8.63 -20.21 1.13
C ILE A 60 -7.93 -21.41 0.49
N PRO A 61 -8.62 -22.28 -0.26
CA PRO A 61 -8.00 -23.44 -0.87
C PRO A 61 -6.93 -23.02 -1.90
N SER A 62 -5.81 -23.71 -1.92
CA SER A 62 -4.77 -23.51 -2.94
C SER A 62 -5.19 -24.09 -4.30
N GLN A 63 -6.14 -25.03 -4.30
CA GLN A 63 -6.70 -25.67 -5.49
C GLN A 63 -8.21 -25.89 -5.34
N ILE A 64 -8.93 -25.82 -6.45
CA ILE A 64 -10.32 -26.25 -6.60
C ILE A 64 -10.36 -27.18 -7.81
N LEU A 65 -10.87 -28.42 -7.62
CA LEU A 65 -10.93 -29.46 -8.66
C LEU A 65 -9.57 -29.64 -9.37
N ASN A 66 -8.49 -29.77 -8.58
CA ASN A 66 -7.11 -29.91 -9.04
C ASN A 66 -6.55 -28.70 -9.86
N LYS A 67 -7.27 -27.59 -9.92
CA LYS A 67 -6.84 -26.34 -10.57
C LYS A 67 -6.32 -25.34 -9.54
N ASN A 68 -5.17 -24.72 -9.81
CA ASN A 68 -4.57 -23.77 -8.89
C ASN A 68 -5.43 -22.51 -8.73
N VAL A 69 -5.69 -22.11 -7.50
CA VAL A 69 -6.33 -20.83 -7.18
C VAL A 69 -5.27 -19.74 -7.18
N VAL A 70 -5.38 -18.79 -8.13
CA VAL A 70 -4.33 -17.78 -8.37
C VAL A 70 -4.73 -16.36 -8.01
N LYS A 71 -6.03 -16.10 -7.77
CA LYS A 71 -6.56 -14.77 -7.50
C LYS A 71 -7.80 -14.83 -6.61
N ILE A 72 -7.93 -13.85 -5.74
CA ILE A 72 -9.20 -13.45 -5.13
C ILE A 72 -9.75 -12.32 -5.98
N SER A 73 -10.92 -12.50 -6.60
CA SER A 73 -11.53 -11.51 -7.48
C SER A 73 -12.07 -10.30 -6.69
N ALA A 74 -12.50 -9.27 -7.40
CA ALA A 74 -13.16 -8.14 -6.76
C ALA A 74 -14.43 -8.59 -6.03
N ASN A 75 -14.71 -7.98 -4.86
CA ASN A 75 -15.90 -8.20 -4.04
C ASN A 75 -16.11 -9.64 -3.51
N SER A 76 -15.13 -10.55 -3.60
CA SER A 76 -15.33 -11.98 -3.27
C SER A 76 -15.81 -12.22 -1.84
N PHE A 77 -15.42 -11.38 -0.89
CA PHE A 77 -15.85 -11.44 0.53
C PHE A 77 -16.48 -10.12 0.98
N TYR A 78 -17.00 -9.32 0.04
CA TYR A 78 -17.58 -8.00 0.30
C TYR A 78 -18.68 -8.07 1.36
N ASN A 79 -18.64 -7.19 2.40
CA ASN A 79 -19.58 -7.14 3.51
C ASN A 79 -19.72 -8.45 4.31
N ASN A 80 -18.71 -9.32 4.29
CA ASN A 80 -18.74 -10.53 5.12
C ASN A 80 -18.56 -10.14 6.59
N SER A 81 -19.67 -10.16 7.35
CA SER A 81 -19.72 -9.78 8.77
C SER A 81 -19.40 -10.91 9.74
N THR A 82 -19.14 -12.14 9.25
CA THR A 82 -18.85 -13.31 10.08
C THR A 82 -17.36 -13.61 10.16
N LEU A 83 -16.60 -13.36 9.09
CA LEU A 83 -15.20 -13.71 8.96
C LEU A 83 -14.33 -12.96 9.98
N THR A 84 -13.60 -13.70 10.83
CA THR A 84 -12.67 -13.16 11.85
C THR A 84 -11.21 -13.39 11.45
N SER A 85 -10.91 -14.44 10.70
CA SER A 85 -9.56 -14.76 10.26
C SER A 85 -9.55 -15.34 8.84
N VAL A 86 -8.54 -14.95 8.05
CA VAL A 86 -8.31 -15.51 6.71
C VAL A 86 -6.84 -15.81 6.49
N LYS A 87 -6.54 -17.01 5.99
CA LYS A 87 -5.23 -17.39 5.47
C LYS A 87 -5.29 -17.49 3.94
N ILE A 88 -4.48 -16.70 3.26
CA ILE A 88 -4.38 -16.67 1.79
C ILE A 88 -3.19 -17.55 1.38
N PRO A 89 -3.38 -18.62 0.60
CA PRO A 89 -2.31 -19.56 0.23
C PRO A 89 -1.32 -18.94 -0.77
N ASN A 90 -0.13 -19.51 -0.83
CA ASN A 90 0.97 -18.98 -1.65
C ASN A 90 0.76 -19.16 -3.17
N THR A 91 -0.29 -19.84 -3.60
CA THR A 91 -0.69 -19.88 -5.02
C THR A 91 -1.33 -18.57 -5.48
N ILE A 92 -1.89 -17.76 -4.55
CA ILE A 92 -2.57 -16.51 -4.86
C ILE A 92 -1.56 -15.37 -5.00
N LYS A 93 -1.59 -14.70 -6.15
CA LYS A 93 -0.75 -13.56 -6.51
C LYS A 93 -1.48 -12.22 -6.44
N VAL A 94 -2.81 -12.22 -6.48
CA VAL A 94 -3.62 -11.00 -6.56
C VAL A 94 -4.80 -11.07 -5.59
N VAL A 95 -4.96 -10.02 -4.79
CA VAL A 95 -6.18 -9.71 -4.05
C VAL A 95 -6.88 -8.57 -4.81
N GLY A 96 -8.09 -8.82 -5.28
CA GLY A 96 -8.87 -7.88 -6.10
C GLY A 96 -9.43 -6.70 -5.30
N SER A 97 -9.98 -5.72 -6.03
CA SER A 97 -10.60 -4.54 -5.44
C SER A 97 -11.78 -4.92 -4.56
N MET A 98 -11.90 -4.26 -3.39
CA MET A 98 -12.98 -4.49 -2.42
C MET A 98 -13.14 -5.97 -1.97
N ALA A 99 -12.09 -6.82 -2.14
CA ALA A 99 -12.21 -8.24 -1.88
C ALA A 99 -12.65 -8.55 -0.44
N PHE A 100 -12.20 -7.78 0.56
CA PHE A 100 -12.58 -7.89 1.97
C PHE A 100 -13.17 -6.57 2.51
N HIS A 101 -13.76 -5.75 1.63
CA HIS A 101 -14.38 -4.48 2.02
C HIS A 101 -15.47 -4.73 3.05
N ASN A 102 -15.48 -3.93 4.14
CA ASN A 102 -16.42 -4.03 5.25
C ASN A 102 -16.50 -5.44 5.92
N CYS A 103 -15.44 -6.23 5.86
CA CYS A 103 -15.31 -7.40 6.73
C CYS A 103 -15.00 -6.93 8.16
N THR A 104 -16.00 -6.38 8.86
CA THR A 104 -15.81 -5.62 10.10
C THR A 104 -15.25 -6.43 11.27
N LYS A 105 -15.48 -7.76 11.28
CA LYS A 105 -14.94 -8.68 12.31
C LYS A 105 -13.58 -9.28 11.94
N LEU A 106 -13.08 -9.04 10.71
CA LEU A 106 -11.81 -9.60 10.25
C LEU A 106 -10.64 -8.96 11.02
N SER A 107 -10.09 -9.70 11.98
CA SER A 107 -9.02 -9.26 12.86
C SER A 107 -7.66 -9.85 12.50
N LYS A 108 -7.63 -10.97 11.76
CA LYS A 108 -6.40 -11.65 11.38
C LYS A 108 -6.38 -11.96 9.89
N VAL A 109 -5.34 -11.48 9.21
CA VAL A 109 -5.09 -11.75 7.79
C VAL A 109 -3.66 -12.26 7.64
N THR A 110 -3.51 -13.46 7.06
CA THR A 110 -2.20 -13.96 6.62
C THR A 110 -2.16 -13.85 5.10
N LEU A 111 -1.37 -12.93 4.59
CA LEU A 111 -1.20 -12.73 3.15
C LEU A 111 -0.31 -13.82 2.54
N SER A 112 -0.52 -14.10 1.25
CA SER A 112 0.35 -14.96 0.45
C SER A 112 1.77 -14.39 0.40
N SER A 113 2.80 -15.23 0.61
CA SER A 113 4.20 -14.83 0.43
C SER A 113 4.57 -14.55 -1.04
N ASN A 114 3.71 -14.95 -1.99
CA ASN A 114 3.85 -14.69 -3.42
C ASN A 114 2.89 -13.60 -3.92
N LEU A 115 2.26 -12.84 -3.01
CA LEU A 115 1.33 -11.77 -3.38
C LEU A 115 2.09 -10.63 -4.07
N THR A 116 1.63 -10.25 -5.25
CA THR A 116 2.24 -9.19 -6.05
C THR A 116 1.35 -7.96 -6.21
N LYS A 117 0.03 -8.11 -6.01
CA LYS A 117 -0.93 -7.00 -6.14
C LYS A 117 -2.04 -7.07 -5.10
N ILE A 118 -2.41 -5.89 -4.56
CA ILE A 118 -3.64 -5.66 -3.78
C ILE A 118 -4.42 -4.54 -4.46
N GLY A 119 -5.72 -4.79 -4.71
CA GLY A 119 -6.61 -3.88 -5.40
C GLY A 119 -7.17 -2.77 -4.49
N TYR A 120 -7.84 -1.80 -5.12
CA TYR A 120 -8.48 -0.65 -4.50
C TYR A 120 -9.46 -1.07 -3.39
N ASN A 121 -9.40 -0.42 -2.22
CA ASN A 121 -10.29 -0.67 -1.08
C ASN A 121 -10.35 -2.13 -0.60
N ALA A 122 -9.32 -2.95 -0.88
CA ALA A 122 -9.39 -4.39 -0.63
C ALA A 122 -9.68 -4.76 0.83
N PHE A 123 -9.22 -3.96 1.80
CA PHE A 123 -9.43 -4.12 3.24
C PHE A 123 -10.07 -2.87 3.86
N GLU A 124 -10.75 -2.03 3.06
CA GLU A 124 -11.46 -0.88 3.59
C GLU A 124 -12.54 -1.32 4.57
N GLY A 125 -12.69 -0.60 5.68
CA GLY A 125 -13.72 -0.88 6.69
C GLY A 125 -13.49 -2.15 7.51
N THR A 126 -12.32 -2.79 7.44
CA THR A 126 -11.95 -3.92 8.32
C THR A 126 -11.58 -3.41 9.71
N THR A 127 -12.58 -2.99 10.47
CA THR A 127 -12.38 -2.24 11.74
C THR A 127 -11.71 -3.06 12.84
N ALA A 128 -11.79 -4.38 12.80
CA ALA A 128 -11.12 -5.26 13.75
C ALA A 128 -9.65 -5.56 13.39
N LEU A 129 -9.21 -5.29 12.13
CA LEU A 129 -7.85 -5.58 11.67
C LEU A 129 -6.88 -4.51 12.20
N THR A 130 -6.07 -4.86 13.20
CA THR A 130 -5.14 -3.92 13.85
C THR A 130 -3.70 -4.06 13.38
N THR A 131 -3.32 -5.20 12.85
CA THR A 131 -1.94 -5.48 12.43
C THR A 131 -1.93 -6.27 11.13
N ILE A 132 -0.96 -5.93 10.24
CA ILE A 132 -0.74 -6.70 9.01
C ILE A 132 0.76 -6.80 8.69
N THR A 133 1.16 -7.96 8.15
CA THR A 133 2.49 -8.13 7.55
C THR A 133 2.36 -8.09 6.03
N ILE A 134 3.12 -7.21 5.40
CA ILE A 134 3.17 -7.00 3.94
C ILE A 134 4.30 -7.86 3.38
N PRO A 135 4.03 -8.80 2.47
CA PRO A 135 5.06 -9.66 1.92
C PRO A 135 6.02 -8.88 1.01
N LYS A 136 7.28 -9.29 1.01
CA LYS A 136 8.34 -8.65 0.20
C LYS A 136 8.09 -8.68 -1.31
N THR A 137 7.24 -9.57 -1.76
CA THR A 137 6.85 -9.74 -3.17
C THR A 137 5.80 -8.74 -3.65
N LEU A 138 5.16 -8.01 -2.71
CA LEU A 138 4.15 -7.02 -3.08
C LEU A 138 4.83 -5.81 -3.75
N THR A 139 4.60 -5.65 -5.04
CA THR A 139 5.16 -4.56 -5.86
C THR A 139 4.10 -3.59 -6.37
N ASN A 140 2.83 -4.01 -6.36
CA ASN A 140 1.70 -3.24 -6.87
C ASN A 140 0.62 -3.09 -5.82
N SER A 141 0.18 -1.88 -5.61
CA SER A 141 -0.99 -1.60 -4.76
C SER A 141 -1.79 -0.44 -5.34
N ASP A 142 -3.12 -0.56 -5.23
CA ASP A 142 -4.02 0.52 -5.60
C ASP A 142 -4.28 1.42 -4.37
N TYR A 143 -5.06 2.50 -4.51
CA TYR A 143 -5.33 3.45 -3.43
C TYR A 143 -6.31 2.90 -2.37
N SER A 144 -6.22 3.49 -1.17
CA SER A 144 -7.21 3.34 -0.09
C SER A 144 -7.44 1.90 0.40
N ILE A 145 -6.42 1.03 0.28
CA ILE A 145 -6.51 -0.39 0.63
C ILE A 145 -7.02 -0.57 2.07
N PHE A 146 -6.51 0.21 3.01
CA PHE A 146 -6.82 0.14 4.45
C PHE A 146 -7.63 1.35 4.95
N ARG A 147 -8.32 2.06 4.04
CA ARG A 147 -9.16 3.19 4.41
C ARG A 147 -10.21 2.76 5.45
N ASN A 148 -10.41 3.57 6.48
CA ASN A 148 -11.38 3.30 7.55
C ASN A 148 -11.22 1.91 8.23
N SER A 149 -10.07 1.24 8.04
CA SER A 149 -9.75 0.02 8.78
C SER A 149 -9.29 0.33 10.21
N GLY A 150 -9.23 -0.70 11.06
CA GLY A 150 -8.64 -0.59 12.40
C GLY A 150 -7.11 -0.64 12.42
N LEU A 151 -6.44 -0.63 11.26
CA LEU A 151 -5.01 -0.89 11.12
C LEU A 151 -4.16 0.15 11.87
N LYS A 152 -3.47 -0.30 12.92
CA LYS A 152 -2.55 0.51 13.75
C LYS A 152 -1.10 0.25 13.44
N THR A 153 -0.76 -1.00 13.12
CA THR A 153 0.62 -1.43 12.90
C THR A 153 0.77 -2.19 11.59
N ALA A 154 1.75 -1.81 10.79
CA ALA A 154 2.15 -2.56 9.60
C ALA A 154 3.63 -2.96 9.67
N ILE A 155 3.93 -4.17 9.23
CA ILE A 155 5.28 -4.70 9.15
C ILE A 155 5.55 -5.02 7.68
N ILE A 156 6.57 -4.41 7.11
CA ILE A 156 7.05 -4.75 5.77
C ILE A 156 8.11 -5.84 5.93
N GLU A 157 7.93 -6.95 5.24
CA GLU A 157 8.80 -8.12 5.35
C GLU A 157 10.23 -7.81 4.90
N ASN A 158 11.20 -8.37 5.60
CA ASN A 158 12.60 -8.23 5.23
C ASN A 158 12.86 -8.79 3.83
N GLY A 159 13.68 -8.08 3.04
CA GLY A 159 13.92 -8.36 1.63
C GLY A 159 13.02 -7.58 0.67
N ALA A 160 12.00 -6.85 1.17
CA ALA A 160 11.29 -5.89 0.35
C ALA A 160 12.24 -4.76 -0.09
N THR A 161 12.20 -4.39 -1.37
CA THR A 161 13.06 -3.34 -1.94
C THR A 161 12.37 -1.98 -2.04
N ALA A 162 11.05 -1.97 -1.92
CA ALA A 162 10.24 -0.74 -1.93
C ALA A 162 9.01 -0.87 -1.04
N VAL A 163 8.50 0.27 -0.58
CA VAL A 163 7.10 0.42 -0.15
C VAL A 163 6.32 0.76 -1.40
N PRO A 164 5.36 -0.08 -1.85
CA PRO A 164 4.58 0.19 -3.05
C PRO A 164 3.85 1.53 -3.03
N ALA A 165 3.56 2.08 -4.21
CA ALA A 165 2.76 3.29 -4.34
C ALA A 165 1.38 3.10 -3.70
N ALA A 166 0.90 4.11 -2.98
CA ALA A 166 -0.41 4.18 -2.33
C ALA A 166 -0.75 3.06 -1.32
N LEU A 167 0.22 2.20 -0.93
CA LEU A 167 -0.04 1.02 -0.10
C LEU A 167 -0.83 1.33 1.19
N PHE A 168 -0.47 2.40 1.88
CA PHE A 168 -1.14 2.85 3.11
C PHE A 168 -1.89 4.16 2.92
N SER A 169 -2.14 4.58 1.67
CA SER A 169 -2.96 5.77 1.42
C SER A 169 -4.30 5.67 2.15
N ASP A 170 -4.67 6.74 2.85
CA ASP A 170 -5.90 6.84 3.65
C ASP A 170 -6.02 5.83 4.81
N ALA A 171 -4.92 5.20 5.22
CA ALA A 171 -4.89 4.36 6.43
C ALA A 171 -4.90 5.24 7.69
N ASN A 172 -6.06 5.86 7.97
CA ASN A 172 -6.22 6.93 8.96
C ASN A 172 -5.90 6.52 10.40
N ASN A 173 -5.94 5.21 10.72
CA ASN A 173 -5.64 4.69 12.05
C ASN A 173 -4.19 4.20 12.20
N LEU A 174 -3.39 4.21 11.12
CA LEU A 174 -2.01 3.74 11.13
C LEU A 174 -1.13 4.64 12.01
N THR A 175 -0.48 4.05 13.02
CA THR A 175 0.39 4.75 13.97
C THR A 175 1.84 4.32 13.87
N LYS A 176 2.10 3.09 13.40
CA LYS A 176 3.44 2.51 13.34
C LYS A 176 3.65 1.67 12.08
N VAL A 177 4.78 1.88 11.44
CA VAL A 177 5.23 1.04 10.32
C VAL A 177 6.67 0.62 10.56
N THR A 178 6.95 -0.68 10.45
CA THR A 178 8.30 -1.21 10.43
C THR A 178 8.75 -1.39 9.00
N ILE A 179 9.78 -0.64 8.59
CA ILE A 179 10.37 -0.67 7.25
C ILE A 179 11.76 -1.30 7.36
N PRO A 180 12.07 -2.41 6.66
CA PRO A 180 13.36 -3.07 6.75
C PRO A 180 14.46 -2.29 6.01
N ASN A 181 15.72 -2.50 6.42
CA ASN A 181 16.91 -1.89 5.80
C ASN A 181 17.22 -2.42 4.37
N THR A 182 16.31 -3.12 3.74
CA THR A 182 16.40 -3.51 2.32
C THR A 182 15.64 -2.56 1.40
N VAL A 183 14.77 -1.70 1.98
CA VAL A 183 13.94 -0.76 1.21
C VAL A 183 14.78 0.42 0.73
N LYS A 184 14.74 0.66 -0.58
CA LYS A 184 15.41 1.77 -1.27
C LYS A 184 14.45 2.87 -1.72
N LYS A 185 13.14 2.57 -1.82
CA LYS A 185 12.14 3.48 -2.34
C LYS A 185 10.86 3.47 -1.49
N ILE A 186 10.35 4.64 -1.18
CA ILE A 186 8.96 4.84 -0.74
C ILE A 186 8.17 5.37 -1.93
N GLY A 187 7.14 4.62 -2.35
CA GLY A 187 6.36 4.90 -3.54
C GLY A 187 5.51 6.17 -3.44
N VAL A 188 4.95 6.57 -4.58
CA VAL A 188 4.02 7.71 -4.71
C VAL A 188 2.85 7.52 -3.74
N SER A 189 2.52 8.54 -2.94
CA SER A 189 1.42 8.55 -1.98
C SER A 189 1.38 7.38 -0.98
N ALA A 190 2.53 6.70 -0.74
CA ALA A 190 2.57 5.47 0.05
C ALA A 190 1.98 5.62 1.47
N PHE A 191 2.11 6.79 2.10
CA PHE A 191 1.56 7.13 3.41
C PHE A 191 0.66 8.37 3.35
N SER A 192 0.15 8.72 2.17
CA SER A 192 -0.73 9.88 2.04
C SER A 192 -1.96 9.73 2.93
N ASN A 193 -2.31 10.80 3.67
CA ASN A 193 -3.43 10.83 4.61
C ASN A 193 -3.36 9.78 5.75
N CYS A 194 -2.18 9.27 6.12
CA CYS A 194 -2.00 8.53 7.35
C CYS A 194 -2.06 9.49 8.55
N THR A 195 -3.25 9.95 8.89
CA THR A 195 -3.46 11.09 9.81
C THR A 195 -3.01 10.83 11.24
N LYS A 196 -2.89 9.57 11.68
CA LYS A 196 -2.41 9.19 13.01
C LYS A 196 -0.95 8.73 13.04
N LEU A 197 -0.23 8.74 11.91
CA LEU A 197 1.18 8.39 11.86
C LEU A 197 2.02 9.53 12.44
N SER A 198 2.40 9.40 13.70
CA SER A 198 3.12 10.44 14.44
C SER A 198 4.65 10.34 14.34
N SER A 199 5.16 9.16 14.00
CA SER A 199 6.59 8.91 13.79
C SER A 199 6.82 7.80 12.78
N ILE A 200 7.93 7.89 12.06
CA ILE A 200 8.39 6.86 11.15
C ILE A 200 9.93 6.87 11.10
N THR A 201 10.53 5.70 11.15
CA THR A 201 11.97 5.53 10.93
C THR A 201 12.20 5.14 9.48
N LEU A 202 12.91 5.99 8.75
CA LEU A 202 13.31 5.72 7.38
C LEU A 202 14.61 4.89 7.38
N PRO A 203 14.73 3.84 6.54
CA PRO A 203 15.91 2.98 6.52
C PRO A 203 17.11 3.70 5.89
N ASN A 204 18.32 3.39 6.37
CA ASN A 204 19.59 3.98 5.88
C ASN A 204 19.95 3.58 4.44
N THR A 205 19.18 2.69 3.82
CA THR A 205 19.29 2.30 2.41
C THR A 205 18.37 3.07 1.50
N LEU A 206 17.50 3.92 2.08
CA LEU A 206 16.50 4.68 1.32
C LEU A 206 17.17 5.71 0.43
N THR A 207 16.85 5.68 -0.87
CA THR A 207 17.39 6.63 -1.87
C THR A 207 16.31 7.50 -2.49
N GLU A 208 15.04 7.08 -2.45
CA GLU A 208 13.96 7.77 -3.13
C GLU A 208 12.70 7.90 -2.25
N LEU A 209 12.14 9.11 -2.23
CA LEU A 209 10.83 9.44 -1.70
C LEU A 209 9.90 9.85 -2.85
N GLY A 210 8.80 9.14 -3.04
CA GLY A 210 7.84 9.39 -4.11
C GLY A 210 7.05 10.69 -3.91
N TYR A 211 6.41 11.14 -4.99
CA TYR A 211 5.43 12.25 -4.96
C TYR A 211 4.41 12.03 -3.84
N ASN A 212 4.15 13.07 -3.03
CA ASN A 212 3.14 13.08 -1.97
C ASN A 212 3.24 11.91 -0.95
N ALA A 213 4.45 11.33 -0.78
CA ALA A 213 4.64 10.10 -0.01
C ALA A 213 4.13 10.19 1.44
N PHE A 214 4.22 11.36 2.06
CA PHE A 214 3.74 11.69 3.41
C PHE A 214 2.75 12.87 3.40
N GLY A 215 2.10 13.12 2.27
CA GLY A 215 1.11 14.19 2.18
C GLY A 215 -0.05 13.96 3.15
N GLY A 216 -0.53 15.01 3.82
CA GLY A 216 -1.66 14.88 4.75
C GLY A 216 -1.40 14.09 6.03
N THR A 217 -0.14 13.79 6.40
CA THR A 217 0.21 13.14 7.67
C THR A 217 0.14 14.15 8.84
N THR A 218 -1.06 14.41 9.32
CA THR A 218 -1.33 15.50 10.29
C THR A 218 -0.83 15.23 11.71
N ALA A 219 -0.35 14.02 12.03
CA ALA A 219 0.31 13.72 13.30
C ALA A 219 1.85 13.74 13.22
N LEU A 220 2.44 13.70 12.00
CA LEU A 220 3.89 13.63 11.80
C LEU A 220 4.51 15.03 11.94
N THR A 221 5.13 15.30 13.09
CA THR A 221 5.70 16.62 13.41
C THR A 221 7.22 16.70 13.23
N ALA A 222 7.90 15.57 13.21
CA ALA A 222 9.35 15.51 13.04
C ALA A 222 9.77 14.32 12.17
N ILE A 223 10.85 14.48 11.39
CA ILE A 223 11.42 13.40 10.59
C ILE A 223 12.94 13.54 10.47
N THR A 224 13.62 12.40 10.42
CA THR A 224 15.04 12.33 10.00
C THR A 224 15.11 11.75 8.59
N ILE A 225 15.77 12.50 7.70
CA ILE A 225 16.01 12.09 6.31
C ILE A 225 17.37 11.42 6.23
N PRO A 226 17.45 10.15 5.83
CA PRO A 226 18.71 9.43 5.67
C PRO A 226 19.65 10.13 4.67
N LYS A 227 20.94 10.06 4.94
CA LYS A 227 21.99 10.64 4.05
C LYS A 227 21.99 10.07 2.64
N THR A 228 21.39 8.91 2.46
CA THR A 228 21.27 8.19 1.18
C THR A 228 20.15 8.71 0.28
N VAL A 229 19.23 9.54 0.80
CA VAL A 229 18.12 10.10 0.01
C VAL A 229 18.67 11.15 -0.96
N THR A 230 18.64 10.81 -2.24
CA THR A 230 19.11 11.66 -3.35
C THR A 230 17.98 12.12 -4.27
N THR A 231 16.81 11.47 -4.20
CA THR A 231 15.67 11.76 -5.05
C THR A 231 14.41 11.96 -4.22
N ALA A 232 13.70 13.05 -4.47
CA ALA A 232 12.39 13.29 -3.89
C ALA A 232 11.42 13.80 -4.97
N GLY A 233 10.20 13.27 -4.96
CA GLY A 233 9.10 13.81 -5.76
C GLY A 233 8.61 15.14 -5.18
N ASN A 234 7.74 15.84 -5.91
CA ASN A 234 7.08 17.02 -5.38
C ASN A 234 6.13 16.67 -4.23
N ASN A 235 5.87 17.64 -3.35
CA ASN A 235 4.81 17.55 -2.34
C ASN A 235 4.99 16.42 -1.31
N VAL A 236 6.20 15.90 -1.10
CA VAL A 236 6.43 14.76 -0.19
C VAL A 236 5.72 14.94 1.15
N PHE A 237 5.76 16.15 1.73
CA PHE A 237 5.16 16.51 3.03
C PHE A 237 4.03 17.56 2.91
N ASN A 238 3.42 17.70 1.73
CA ASN A 238 2.35 18.69 1.55
C ASN A 238 1.15 18.37 2.44
N GLY A 239 0.64 19.37 3.15
CA GLY A 239 -0.49 19.16 4.09
C GLY A 239 -0.16 18.35 5.34
N SER A 240 1.12 17.98 5.56
CA SER A 240 1.55 17.34 6.81
C SER A 240 1.67 18.37 7.95
N ALA A 241 1.73 17.88 9.20
CA ALA A 241 2.05 18.73 10.36
C ALA A 241 3.55 18.86 10.63
N LEU A 242 4.40 18.53 9.66
CA LEU A 242 5.86 18.50 9.82
C LEU A 242 6.40 19.89 10.23
N LYS A 243 6.91 19.98 11.45
CA LYS A 243 7.51 21.21 12.03
C LYS A 243 9.03 21.19 11.97
N SER A 244 9.65 20.02 12.11
CA SER A 244 11.10 19.89 12.14
C SER A 244 11.60 18.74 11.26
N ALA A 245 12.71 18.97 10.56
CA ALA A 245 13.41 17.96 9.80
C ALA A 245 14.89 17.95 10.12
N THR A 246 15.49 16.76 10.18
CA THR A 246 16.94 16.59 10.33
C THR A 246 17.45 15.85 9.11
N ILE A 247 18.40 16.44 8.40
CA ILE A 247 19.18 15.74 7.38
C ILE A 247 20.32 15.00 8.09
N GLU A 248 20.45 13.71 7.87
CA GLU A 248 21.43 12.85 8.55
C GLU A 248 22.87 13.29 8.22
N LYS A 249 23.74 13.22 9.23
CA LYS A 249 25.17 13.52 9.07
C LYS A 249 25.81 12.62 8.00
N GLY A 250 26.57 13.22 7.09
CA GLY A 250 27.18 12.55 5.94
C GLY A 250 26.38 12.73 4.65
N ALA A 251 25.19 13.32 4.69
CA ALA A 251 24.52 13.75 3.47
C ALA A 251 25.35 14.83 2.75
N THR A 252 25.45 14.72 1.43
CA THR A 252 26.20 15.68 0.59
C THR A 252 25.28 16.69 -0.10
N ALA A 253 24.00 16.42 -0.14
CA ALA A 253 22.99 17.31 -0.72
C ALA A 253 21.65 17.21 0.03
N VAL A 254 20.86 18.27 -0.06
CA VAL A 254 19.42 18.24 0.15
C VAL A 254 18.79 17.96 -1.22
N ALA A 255 18.02 16.90 -1.36
CA ALA A 255 17.43 16.50 -2.65
C ALA A 255 16.50 17.58 -3.22
N ASP A 256 16.39 17.63 -4.54
CA ASP A 256 15.42 18.49 -5.22
C ASP A 256 14.01 18.18 -4.70
N ASN A 257 13.17 19.20 -4.53
CA ASN A 257 11.77 19.14 -4.10
C ASN A 257 11.51 18.52 -2.70
N LEU A 258 12.52 18.15 -1.92
CA LEU A 258 12.37 17.31 -0.70
C LEU A 258 11.31 17.85 0.27
N PHE A 259 11.30 19.16 0.53
CA PHE A 259 10.32 19.82 1.42
C PHE A 259 9.39 20.78 0.67
N CYS A 260 9.29 20.62 -0.65
CA CYS A 260 8.42 21.47 -1.47
C CYS A 260 6.98 21.45 -0.92
N TYR A 261 6.43 22.64 -0.63
CA TYR A 261 5.12 22.85 0.03
C TYR A 261 4.95 22.23 1.42
N ALA A 262 6.03 21.97 2.16
CA ALA A 262 5.95 21.65 3.59
C ALA A 262 5.64 22.93 4.40
N LYS A 263 4.38 23.39 4.32
CA LYS A 263 3.96 24.72 4.79
C LYS A 263 4.15 24.94 6.30
N ASN A 264 4.11 23.87 7.11
CA ASN A 264 4.25 23.91 8.56
C ASN A 264 5.71 23.75 9.05
N LEU A 265 6.66 23.52 8.13
CA LEU A 265 8.06 23.33 8.47
C LEU A 265 8.67 24.64 9.00
N THR A 266 9.13 24.61 10.26
CA THR A 266 9.73 25.79 10.94
C THR A 266 11.24 25.66 11.14
N LYS A 267 11.75 24.41 11.18
CA LYS A 267 13.16 24.15 11.47
C LYS A 267 13.72 23.01 10.61
N VAL A 268 14.88 23.22 10.04
CA VAL A 268 15.65 22.18 9.36
C VAL A 268 17.07 22.19 9.89
N THR A 269 17.59 21.00 10.26
CA THR A 269 18.99 20.81 10.61
C THR A 269 19.72 20.25 9.40
N ILE A 270 20.66 21.02 8.84
CA ILE A 270 21.49 20.65 7.68
C ILE A 270 22.92 20.42 8.18
N PRO A 271 23.50 19.21 7.97
CA PRO A 271 24.85 18.92 8.46
C PRO A 271 25.95 19.62 7.63
N ASN A 272 27.13 19.84 8.27
CA ASN A 272 28.28 20.48 7.65
C ASN A 272 28.95 19.64 6.52
N THR A 273 28.31 18.56 6.09
CA THR A 273 28.76 17.74 4.94
C THR A 273 28.02 18.10 3.66
N VAL A 274 26.93 18.89 3.76
CA VAL A 274 26.10 19.27 2.60
C VAL A 274 26.82 20.35 1.78
N LYS A 275 26.96 20.08 0.47
CA LYS A 275 27.54 20.96 -0.53
C LYS A 275 26.51 21.59 -1.46
N LYS A 276 25.34 20.98 -1.57
CA LYS A 276 24.25 21.41 -2.47
C LYS A 276 22.91 21.42 -1.75
N VAL A 277 22.17 22.50 -1.91
CA VAL A 277 20.73 22.58 -1.64
C VAL A 277 20.02 22.48 -2.98
N GLY A 278 19.19 21.44 -3.14
CA GLY A 278 18.53 21.11 -4.39
C GLY A 278 17.49 22.12 -4.85
N SER A 279 17.13 22.07 -6.14
CA SER A 279 16.09 22.94 -6.71
C SER A 279 14.75 22.72 -6.01
N MET A 280 14.05 23.83 -5.72
CA MET A 280 12.74 23.83 -5.06
C MET A 280 12.68 23.03 -3.73
N SER A 281 13.82 22.71 -3.11
CA SER A 281 13.87 21.85 -1.93
C SER A 281 13.09 22.40 -0.73
N PHE A 282 12.96 23.72 -0.61
CA PHE A 282 12.16 24.43 0.41
C PHE A 282 11.12 25.37 -0.22
N TYR A 283 10.76 25.15 -1.48
CA TYR A 283 9.78 25.98 -2.17
C TYR A 283 8.44 25.97 -1.43
N GLY A 284 7.90 27.14 -1.13
CA GLY A 284 6.62 27.27 -0.44
C GLY A 284 6.57 26.79 1.01
N CYS A 285 7.72 26.67 1.68
CA CYS A 285 7.82 26.42 3.12
C CYS A 285 7.48 27.70 3.90
N LYS A 286 6.21 28.06 3.97
CA LYS A 286 5.73 29.35 4.46
C LYS A 286 6.09 29.67 5.91
N SER A 287 6.26 28.64 6.75
CA SER A 287 6.60 28.81 8.18
C SER A 287 8.10 28.75 8.47
N LEU A 288 8.95 28.57 7.44
CA LEU A 288 10.39 28.45 7.60
C LEU A 288 11.05 29.83 7.65
N SER A 289 11.25 30.35 8.87
CA SER A 289 11.77 31.71 9.11
C SER A 289 13.31 31.79 9.04
N SER A 290 14.00 30.68 9.30
CA SER A 290 15.47 30.67 9.26
C SER A 290 16.00 29.26 8.94
N VAL A 291 17.08 29.21 8.20
CA VAL A 291 17.87 28.01 7.92
C VAL A 291 19.34 28.32 8.08
N THR A 292 20.03 27.58 8.95
CA THR A 292 21.48 27.67 9.03
C THR A 292 22.08 26.86 7.90
N LEU A 293 22.70 27.51 6.94
CA LEU A 293 23.41 26.88 5.85
C LEU A 293 24.85 26.56 6.27
N PRO A 294 25.38 25.37 5.89
CA PRO A 294 26.72 24.97 6.26
C PRO A 294 27.79 25.74 5.45
N ASN A 295 28.96 25.96 6.05
CA ASN A 295 30.10 26.61 5.40
C ASN A 295 30.66 25.83 4.19
N THR A 296 30.30 24.55 4.08
CA THR A 296 30.64 23.66 2.95
C THR A 296 29.75 23.83 1.72
N LEU A 297 28.71 24.68 1.83
CA LEU A 297 27.73 24.85 0.75
C LEU A 297 28.37 25.59 -0.45
N THR A 298 28.23 24.97 -1.62
CA THR A 298 28.76 25.51 -2.87
C THR A 298 27.67 25.81 -3.90
N GLU A 299 26.47 25.24 -3.72
CA GLU A 299 25.38 25.35 -4.68
C GLU A 299 24.02 25.49 -4.01
N ILE A 300 23.20 26.41 -4.48
CA ILE A 300 21.78 26.56 -4.16
C ILE A 300 21.02 26.47 -5.48
N GLY A 301 20.15 25.46 -5.58
CA GLY A 301 19.36 25.16 -6.77
C GLY A 301 18.28 26.21 -7.07
N TYR A 302 17.71 26.12 -8.25
CA TYR A 302 16.65 27.02 -8.72
C TYR A 302 15.46 27.06 -7.76
N SER A 303 15.02 28.25 -7.40
CA SER A 303 13.87 28.48 -6.50
C SER A 303 13.90 27.72 -5.18
N ALA A 304 15.09 27.33 -4.68
CA ALA A 304 15.23 26.50 -3.48
C ALA A 304 14.45 27.03 -2.26
N PHE A 305 14.40 28.36 -2.06
CA PHE A 305 13.73 29.03 -0.95
C PHE A 305 12.60 29.97 -1.40
N ASN A 306 12.14 29.88 -2.65
CA ASN A 306 11.06 30.74 -3.11
C ASN A 306 9.76 30.45 -2.34
N GLY A 307 9.11 31.50 -1.85
CA GLY A 307 7.88 31.38 -1.04
C GLY A 307 8.09 30.96 0.42
N THR A 308 9.32 31.04 0.94
CA THR A 308 9.59 31.08 2.39
C THR A 308 9.32 32.49 2.88
N THR A 309 8.24 32.71 3.62
CA THR A 309 7.72 34.06 3.93
C THR A 309 7.67 34.39 5.43
N ALA A 310 8.11 33.47 6.31
CA ALA A 310 8.13 33.69 7.74
C ALA A 310 9.35 34.47 8.23
#